data_0f99c8b6f054b616815f0dab97033d4e
#
_entry.id   0f99c8b6f054b616815f0dab97033d4e
#
_cell.length_a   1.000
_cell.length_b   1.000
_cell.length_c   1.000
_cell.angle_alpha   90.00
_cell.angle_beta   90.00
_cell.angle_gamma   90.00
#
_symmetry.space_group_name_H-M   'P 1'
#
loop_
_entity.id
_entity.type
_entity.pdbx_description
1 polymer ?
#
loop_
_entity_poly.entity_id
_entity_poly.type
_entity_poly.pdbx_seq_one_letter_code
_entity_poly.pdbx_strand_id
1 'polypeptide(L)'
;MTIEPVQYTIALVTIGSFNPVIISPLWLGIKGALGKDETESATVEMIHRELTQFSLSWAACRVTPERFELICDSIAYFEPTKDLFQNIFNVLRETPVTAIGINHVTVFDLGDATKFDQFGKFLAKMDIWNEAISNSKLKTIEILEQPRGDKLSGYRNIRLEGVSNAKAKYGVSISINDHFDVTSVSDMLNIISQNWQSSFDKTKSITTSLWNQFLKRQ
;
A
#
# COMPACT_ATOMS: atom_id res chain seq x y z
N MET A 1 9.45 -2.67 -25.12
CA MET A 1 9.08 -3.80 -24.24
C MET A 1 8.53 -3.18 -22.97
N THR A 2 7.33 -3.51 -22.55
CA THR A 2 6.71 -2.96 -21.33
C THR A 2 6.88 -4.02 -20.24
N ILE A 3 7.34 -3.63 -19.05
CA ILE A 3 7.41 -4.53 -17.90
C ILE A 3 6.09 -4.39 -17.16
N GLU A 4 5.28 -5.45 -17.18
CA GLU A 4 3.97 -5.47 -16.54
C GLU A 4 4.07 -6.03 -15.11
N PRO A 5 3.28 -5.51 -14.16
CA PRO A 5 3.28 -6.04 -12.81
C PRO A 5 2.64 -7.44 -12.76
N VAL A 6 3.24 -8.34 -12.00
CA VAL A 6 2.72 -9.69 -11.72
C VAL A 6 1.85 -9.73 -10.47
N GLN A 7 1.90 -8.67 -9.66
CA GLN A 7 1.05 -8.49 -8.49
C GLN A 7 0.84 -7.00 -8.23
N TYR A 8 -0.37 -6.66 -7.83
CA TYR A 8 -0.73 -5.31 -7.41
C TYR A 8 -1.57 -5.38 -6.13
N THR A 9 -1.15 -4.63 -5.10
CA THR A 9 -1.84 -4.55 -3.82
C THR A 9 -2.09 -3.10 -3.47
N ILE A 10 -3.27 -2.80 -2.94
CA ILE A 10 -3.57 -1.51 -2.32
C ILE A 10 -3.84 -1.70 -0.83
N ALA A 11 -3.41 -0.73 -0.02
CA ALA A 11 -3.74 -0.69 1.39
C ALA A 11 -4.10 0.74 1.81
N LEU A 12 -5.27 0.89 2.42
CA LEU A 12 -5.67 2.11 3.12
C LEU A 12 -5.27 1.96 4.59
N VAL A 13 -4.40 2.85 5.04
CA VAL A 13 -3.81 2.79 6.37
C VAL A 13 -4.06 4.09 7.11
N THR A 14 -4.79 4.04 8.21
CA THR A 14 -5.09 5.21 9.05
C THR A 14 -4.37 5.09 10.38
N ILE A 15 -3.76 6.19 10.81
CA ILE A 15 -3.17 6.34 12.14
C ILE A 15 -4.15 7.15 13.00
N GLY A 16 -4.39 6.67 14.21
CA GLY A 16 -5.39 7.29 15.07
C GLY A 16 -5.53 6.58 16.42
N SER A 17 -6.70 6.69 17.03
CA SER A 17 -7.03 5.99 18.28
C SER A 17 -8.26 5.13 18.06
N PHE A 18 -8.05 3.82 17.98
CA PHE A 18 -9.08 2.85 17.62
C PHE A 18 -9.41 1.93 18.80
N ASN A 19 -10.64 1.41 18.80
CA ASN A 19 -11.01 0.28 19.64
C ASN A 19 -11.13 -0.99 18.77
N PRO A 20 -10.12 -1.87 18.75
CA PRO A 20 -10.14 -3.04 17.87
C PRO A 20 -11.35 -3.94 18.09
N VAL A 21 -11.81 -4.10 19.32
CA VAL A 21 -12.89 -5.05 19.67
C VAL A 21 -14.21 -4.74 18.95
N ILE A 22 -14.51 -3.47 18.69
CA ILE A 22 -15.76 -3.10 18.02
C ILE A 22 -15.71 -3.29 16.51
N ILE A 23 -14.53 -3.27 15.90
CA ILE A 23 -14.38 -3.34 14.44
C ILE A 23 -14.29 -4.82 14.02
N SER A 24 -15.44 -5.48 14.01
CA SER A 24 -15.58 -6.89 13.59
C SER A 24 -16.55 -7.02 12.43
N PRO A 25 -16.50 -8.12 11.64
CA PRO A 25 -17.44 -8.33 10.53
C PRO A 25 -18.91 -8.22 10.99
N LEU A 26 -19.25 -8.82 12.14
CA LEU A 26 -20.59 -8.75 12.69
C LEU A 26 -21.01 -7.30 12.99
N TRP A 27 -20.14 -6.53 13.63
CA TRP A 27 -20.43 -5.13 13.93
C TRP A 27 -20.58 -4.29 12.65
N LEU A 28 -19.71 -4.52 11.66
CA LEU A 28 -19.78 -3.84 10.36
C LEU A 28 -21.08 -4.18 9.62
N GLY A 29 -21.52 -5.44 9.68
CA GLY A 29 -22.81 -5.88 9.14
C GLY A 29 -24.00 -5.21 9.84
N ILE A 30 -24.01 -5.16 11.18
CA ILE A 30 -25.06 -4.47 11.97
C ILE A 30 -25.11 -2.98 11.63
N LYS A 31 -23.97 -2.35 11.36
CA LYS A 31 -23.88 -0.94 10.98
C LYS A 31 -24.15 -0.68 9.50
N GLY A 32 -24.37 -1.72 8.71
CA GLY A 32 -24.62 -1.61 7.27
C GLY A 32 -23.38 -1.26 6.43
N ALA A 33 -22.19 -1.39 7.01
CA ALA A 33 -20.91 -1.17 6.31
C ALA A 33 -20.49 -2.39 5.48
N LEU A 34 -20.94 -3.61 5.86
CA LEU A 34 -20.78 -4.86 5.10
C LEU A 34 -22.14 -5.43 4.72
N GLY A 35 -22.21 -6.08 3.57
CA GLY A 35 -23.35 -6.87 3.16
C GLY A 35 -23.54 -8.12 4.03
N LYS A 36 -24.75 -8.71 4.03
CA LYS A 36 -25.05 -9.90 4.83
C LYS A 36 -24.13 -11.07 4.47
N ASP A 37 -24.04 -11.38 3.19
CA ASP A 37 -23.25 -12.53 2.69
C ASP A 37 -21.75 -12.36 3.01
N GLU A 38 -21.22 -11.15 2.89
CA GLU A 38 -19.84 -10.82 3.25
C GLU A 38 -19.60 -10.96 4.76
N THR A 39 -20.59 -10.52 5.57
CA THR A 39 -20.53 -10.64 7.04
C THR A 39 -20.49 -12.10 7.47
N GLU A 40 -21.34 -12.95 6.87
CA GLU A 40 -21.47 -14.38 7.19
C GLU A 40 -20.28 -15.20 6.68
N SER A 41 -19.66 -14.81 5.56
CA SER A 41 -18.52 -15.51 4.96
C SER A 41 -17.16 -15.01 5.45
N ALA A 42 -17.12 -13.96 6.25
CA ALA A 42 -15.86 -13.41 6.76
C ALA A 42 -15.13 -14.41 7.66
N THR A 43 -13.83 -14.56 7.45
CA THR A 43 -12.95 -15.35 8.30
C THR A 43 -12.35 -14.46 9.39
N VAL A 44 -12.69 -14.73 10.65
CA VAL A 44 -12.14 -14.01 11.80
C VAL A 44 -10.94 -14.77 12.34
N GLU A 45 -9.74 -14.16 12.23
CA GLU A 45 -8.51 -14.73 12.77
C GLU A 45 -8.35 -14.37 14.26
N MET A 46 -8.73 -13.12 14.63
CA MET A 46 -8.60 -12.63 16.00
C MET A 46 -9.53 -11.47 16.28
N ILE A 47 -10.10 -11.43 17.49
CA ILE A 47 -10.72 -10.24 18.08
C ILE A 47 -10.21 -10.11 19.51
N HIS A 48 -9.39 -9.12 19.75
CA HIS A 48 -8.80 -8.81 21.05
C HIS A 48 -8.62 -7.28 21.18
N ARG A 49 -8.50 -6.81 22.41
CA ARG A 49 -8.33 -5.36 22.67
C ARG A 49 -7.08 -4.73 22.01
N GLU A 50 -6.06 -5.54 21.72
CA GLU A 50 -4.81 -5.08 21.10
C GLU A 50 -4.78 -5.33 19.58
N LEU A 51 -5.64 -6.24 19.09
CA LEU A 51 -5.66 -6.60 17.67
C LEU A 51 -6.99 -7.20 17.29
N THR A 52 -7.63 -6.66 16.26
CA THR A 52 -8.64 -7.37 15.49
C THR A 52 -8.11 -7.62 14.09
N GLN A 53 -8.28 -8.84 13.62
CA GLN A 53 -7.89 -9.24 12.29
C GLN A 53 -8.96 -10.17 11.70
N PHE A 54 -9.41 -9.86 10.50
CA PHE A 54 -10.34 -10.69 9.74
C PHE A 54 -10.13 -10.50 8.25
N SER A 55 -10.57 -11.48 7.48
CA SER A 55 -10.49 -11.48 6.03
C SER A 55 -11.88 -11.66 5.42
N LEU A 56 -12.15 -10.88 4.40
CA LEU A 56 -13.21 -11.08 3.42
C LEU A 56 -12.63 -11.87 2.24
N SER A 57 -13.46 -12.34 1.32
CA SER A 57 -12.99 -13.03 0.12
C SER A 57 -12.06 -12.19 -0.77
N TRP A 58 -12.09 -10.86 -0.63
CA TRP A 58 -11.37 -9.92 -1.49
C TRP A 58 -10.53 -8.88 -0.73
N ALA A 59 -10.65 -8.76 0.58
CA ALA A 59 -9.88 -7.82 1.39
C ALA A 59 -9.55 -8.38 2.77
N ALA A 60 -8.49 -7.91 3.38
CA ALA A 60 -8.12 -8.18 4.76
C ALA A 60 -8.17 -6.89 5.57
N CYS A 61 -8.70 -6.97 6.79
CA CYS A 61 -8.76 -5.87 7.74
C CYS A 61 -7.93 -6.20 8.98
N ARG A 62 -7.12 -5.25 9.39
CA ARG A 62 -6.33 -5.34 10.62
C ARG A 62 -6.45 -4.05 11.40
N VAL A 63 -6.76 -4.15 12.69
CA VAL A 63 -6.94 -2.99 13.56
C VAL A 63 -6.17 -3.20 14.85
N THR A 64 -5.30 -2.26 15.18
CA THR A 64 -4.67 -2.11 16.49
C THR A 64 -5.18 -0.83 17.17
N PRO A 65 -4.85 -0.56 18.44
CA PRO A 65 -5.26 0.71 19.08
C PRO A 65 -4.81 1.97 18.35
N GLU A 66 -3.70 1.89 17.59
CA GLU A 66 -3.07 3.04 16.95
C GLU A 66 -3.21 3.05 15.42
N ARG A 67 -3.66 1.94 14.83
CA ARG A 67 -3.62 1.73 13.38
C ARG A 67 -4.79 0.92 12.87
N PHE A 68 -5.41 1.40 11.82
CA PHE A 68 -6.39 0.68 11.01
C PHE A 68 -5.80 0.41 9.63
N GLU A 69 -5.93 -0.81 9.12
CA GLU A 69 -5.50 -1.23 7.79
C GLU A 69 -6.60 -1.98 7.08
N LEU A 70 -6.85 -1.61 5.83
CA LEU A 70 -7.69 -2.36 4.89
C LEU A 70 -6.88 -2.64 3.65
N ILE A 71 -6.64 -3.92 3.33
CA ILE A 71 -5.70 -4.37 2.29
C ILE A 71 -6.46 -5.17 1.26
N CYS A 72 -6.18 -4.93 -0.03
CA CYS A 72 -6.73 -5.70 -1.14
C CYS A 72 -5.63 -5.95 -2.18
N ASP A 73 -5.54 -7.19 -2.69
CA ASP A 73 -4.56 -7.63 -3.68
C ASP A 73 -5.18 -7.95 -5.06
N SER A 74 -6.45 -7.59 -5.24
CA SER A 74 -7.18 -7.77 -6.50
C SER A 74 -7.69 -6.45 -7.05
N ILE A 75 -7.20 -6.07 -8.23
CA ILE A 75 -7.54 -4.80 -8.90
C ILE A 75 -9.05 -4.61 -9.05
N ALA A 76 -9.79 -5.69 -9.30
CA ALA A 76 -11.24 -5.66 -9.45
C ALA A 76 -11.97 -5.14 -8.19
N TYR A 77 -11.34 -5.23 -7.03
CA TYR A 77 -11.93 -4.84 -5.75
C TYR A 77 -11.32 -3.57 -5.14
N PHE A 78 -10.52 -2.81 -5.88
CA PHE A 78 -9.93 -1.57 -5.36
C PHE A 78 -10.99 -0.50 -5.08
N GLU A 79 -11.96 -0.30 -5.98
CA GLU A 79 -13.09 0.60 -5.70
C GLU A 79 -13.97 0.11 -4.53
N PRO A 80 -14.40 -1.17 -4.49
CA PRO A 80 -15.06 -1.71 -3.30
C PRO A 80 -14.27 -1.55 -1.99
N THR A 81 -12.92 -1.62 -2.04
CA THR A 81 -12.07 -1.38 -0.85
C THR A 81 -12.18 0.06 -0.36
N LYS A 82 -12.14 1.04 -1.29
CA LYS A 82 -12.37 2.44 -0.95
C LYS A 82 -13.76 2.65 -0.33
N ASP A 83 -14.79 2.09 -0.97
CA ASP A 83 -16.17 2.24 -0.52
C ASP A 83 -16.38 1.63 0.87
N LEU A 84 -15.84 0.43 1.12
CA LEU A 84 -15.86 -0.20 2.45
C LEU A 84 -15.16 0.68 3.50
N PHE A 85 -13.97 1.20 3.17
CA PHE A 85 -13.25 2.11 4.06
C PHE A 85 -14.09 3.34 4.40
N GLN A 86 -14.68 3.98 3.40
CA GLN A 86 -15.54 5.15 3.60
C GLN A 86 -16.77 4.81 4.44
N ASN A 87 -17.42 3.66 4.21
CA ASN A 87 -18.56 3.20 4.99
C ASN A 87 -18.20 2.98 6.46
N ILE A 88 -17.06 2.34 6.75
CA ILE A 88 -16.56 2.14 8.11
C ILE A 88 -16.39 3.49 8.82
N PHE A 89 -15.68 4.42 8.20
CA PHE A 89 -15.39 5.71 8.83
C PHE A 89 -16.58 6.68 8.83
N ASN A 90 -17.57 6.49 7.97
CA ASN A 90 -18.85 7.18 8.09
C ASN A 90 -19.63 6.78 9.35
N VAL A 91 -19.41 5.57 9.88
CA VAL A 91 -19.94 5.15 11.17
C VAL A 91 -19.05 5.63 12.33
N LEU A 92 -17.73 5.69 12.12
CA LEU A 92 -16.72 6.05 13.12
C LEU A 92 -16.28 7.53 13.04
N ARG A 93 -17.21 8.44 12.81
CA ARG A 93 -16.91 9.88 12.53
C ARG A 93 -16.14 10.61 13.60
N GLU A 94 -16.31 10.21 14.85
CA GLU A 94 -15.69 10.83 16.01
C GLU A 94 -14.35 10.18 16.40
N THR A 95 -13.88 9.20 15.64
CA THR A 95 -12.60 8.55 15.91
C THR A 95 -11.45 9.54 15.70
N PRO A 96 -10.57 9.75 16.69
CA PRO A 96 -9.40 10.59 16.51
C PRO A 96 -8.46 9.97 15.47
N VAL A 97 -8.17 10.68 14.39
CA VAL A 97 -7.25 10.28 13.33
C VAL A 97 -6.24 11.39 13.06
N THR A 98 -5.02 11.03 12.73
CA THR A 98 -3.92 11.99 12.49
C THR A 98 -3.29 11.84 11.12
N ALA A 99 -3.44 10.69 10.47
CA ALA A 99 -2.90 10.47 9.13
C ALA A 99 -3.68 9.39 8.37
N ILE A 100 -3.62 9.48 7.05
CA ILE A 100 -4.06 8.47 6.09
C ILE A 100 -2.98 8.21 5.05
N GLY A 101 -2.69 6.94 4.77
CA GLY A 101 -1.86 6.51 3.66
C GLY A 101 -2.67 5.74 2.61
N ILE A 102 -2.57 6.15 1.36
CA ILE A 102 -2.99 5.34 0.21
C ILE A 102 -1.74 4.63 -0.28
N ASN A 103 -1.60 3.35 0.08
CA ASN A 103 -0.39 2.59 -0.19
C ASN A 103 -0.59 1.70 -1.41
N HIS A 104 0.31 1.80 -2.36
CA HIS A 104 0.36 0.95 -3.55
C HIS A 104 1.60 0.08 -3.51
N VAL A 105 1.44 -1.22 -3.70
CA VAL A 105 2.56 -2.16 -3.83
C VAL A 105 2.42 -2.89 -5.16
N THR A 106 3.41 -2.74 -6.01
CA THR A 106 3.50 -3.44 -7.30
C THR A 106 4.71 -4.33 -7.33
N VAL A 107 4.55 -5.58 -7.76
CA VAL A 107 5.65 -6.52 -7.94
C VAL A 107 5.83 -6.80 -9.43
N PHE A 108 7.07 -6.72 -9.88
CA PHE A 108 7.48 -6.98 -11.25
C PHE A 108 8.48 -8.13 -11.26
N ASP A 109 8.38 -9.06 -12.22
CA ASP A 109 9.41 -10.07 -12.43
C ASP A 109 10.33 -9.65 -13.58
N LEU A 110 11.62 -9.58 -13.32
CA LEU A 110 12.64 -9.25 -14.33
C LEU A 110 13.07 -10.46 -15.17
N GLY A 111 12.60 -11.66 -14.81
CA GLY A 111 12.77 -12.89 -15.56
C GLY A 111 14.10 -13.60 -15.31
N ASP A 112 15.21 -12.89 -15.08
CA ASP A 112 16.53 -13.48 -14.85
C ASP A 112 17.39 -12.67 -13.86
N ALA A 113 18.41 -13.35 -13.31
CA ALA A 113 19.33 -12.77 -12.32
C ALA A 113 20.16 -11.61 -12.89
N THR A 114 20.51 -11.65 -14.17
CA THR A 114 21.35 -10.63 -14.82
C THR A 114 20.61 -9.29 -14.89
N LYS A 115 19.36 -9.31 -15.34
CA LYS A 115 18.52 -8.11 -15.36
C LYS A 115 18.23 -7.57 -13.95
N PHE A 116 18.04 -8.47 -12.98
CA PHE A 116 17.87 -8.07 -11.59
C PHE A 116 19.10 -7.34 -11.05
N ASP A 117 20.29 -7.87 -11.28
CA ASP A 117 21.55 -7.22 -10.87
C ASP A 117 21.78 -5.90 -11.64
N GLN A 118 21.46 -5.86 -12.94
CA GLN A 118 21.52 -4.63 -13.74
C GLN A 118 20.57 -3.54 -13.21
N PHE A 119 19.36 -3.93 -12.80
CA PHE A 119 18.42 -2.99 -12.20
C PHE A 119 18.94 -2.41 -10.89
N GLY A 120 19.54 -3.23 -10.03
CA GLY A 120 20.19 -2.76 -8.81
C GLY A 120 21.33 -1.75 -9.09
N LYS A 121 22.17 -2.03 -10.10
CA LYS A 121 23.25 -1.12 -10.54
C LYS A 121 22.72 0.18 -11.18
N PHE A 122 21.56 0.09 -11.83
CA PHE A 122 20.89 1.29 -12.38
C PHE A 122 20.40 2.23 -11.29
N LEU A 123 19.90 1.69 -10.18
CA LEU A 123 19.36 2.49 -9.07
C LEU A 123 20.44 3.05 -8.15
N ALA A 124 21.56 2.35 -7.97
CA ALA A 124 22.60 2.77 -7.06
C ALA A 124 24.01 2.47 -7.62
N LYS A 125 24.95 3.34 -7.29
CA LYS A 125 26.38 3.15 -7.67
C LYS A 125 26.99 2.05 -6.81
N MET A 126 27.02 0.81 -7.34
CA MET A 126 27.59 -0.33 -6.62
C MET A 126 29.13 -0.28 -6.56
N ASP A 127 29.78 0.44 -7.46
CA ASP A 127 31.25 0.50 -7.58
C ASP A 127 31.91 1.01 -6.29
N ILE A 128 31.30 2.00 -5.62
CA ILE A 128 31.80 2.55 -4.36
C ILE A 128 31.85 1.51 -3.22
N TRP A 129 31.06 0.46 -3.32
CA TRP A 129 30.98 -0.60 -2.31
C TRP A 129 31.93 -1.77 -2.63
N ASN A 130 32.23 -1.99 -3.92
CA ASN A 130 33.03 -3.13 -4.38
C ASN A 130 34.48 -3.07 -3.90
N GLU A 131 35.00 -1.89 -3.53
CA GLU A 131 36.31 -1.72 -2.92
C GLU A 131 36.35 -2.30 -1.48
N ALA A 132 35.23 -2.27 -0.77
CA ALA A 132 35.13 -2.67 0.63
C ALA A 132 34.51 -4.06 0.82
N ILE A 133 33.54 -4.43 -0.03
CA ILE A 133 32.80 -5.69 0.06
C ILE A 133 32.70 -6.36 -1.30
N SER A 134 32.91 -7.68 -1.34
CA SER A 134 32.78 -8.46 -2.56
C SER A 134 31.28 -8.71 -2.87
N ASN A 135 30.93 -8.62 -4.15
CA ASN A 135 29.58 -8.95 -4.65
C ASN A 135 28.43 -8.13 -4.02
N SER A 136 28.67 -6.81 -3.85
CA SER A 136 27.65 -5.89 -3.36
C SER A 136 26.40 -5.91 -4.25
N LYS A 137 25.20 -5.98 -3.63
CA LYS A 137 23.91 -5.95 -4.32
C LYS A 137 22.98 -4.97 -3.61
N LEU A 138 22.16 -4.27 -4.38
CA LEU A 138 21.12 -3.42 -3.81
C LEU A 138 20.02 -4.30 -3.20
N LYS A 139 19.79 -4.15 -1.90
CA LYS A 139 18.69 -4.81 -1.20
C LYS A 139 17.43 -3.95 -1.21
N THR A 140 17.57 -2.69 -0.82
CA THR A 140 16.46 -1.74 -0.69
C THR A 140 16.96 -0.33 -0.97
N ILE A 141 16.13 0.48 -1.58
CA ILE A 141 16.31 1.93 -1.68
C ILE A 141 14.99 2.61 -1.34
N GLU A 142 15.08 3.70 -0.59
CA GLU A 142 13.92 4.54 -0.25
C GLU A 142 14.16 5.98 -0.71
N ILE A 143 13.11 6.58 -1.27
CA ILE A 143 13.12 7.95 -1.77
C ILE A 143 11.92 8.68 -1.18
N LEU A 144 12.18 9.82 -0.56
CA LEU A 144 11.16 10.66 0.07
C LEU A 144 10.89 11.91 -0.77
N GLU A 145 9.63 12.15 -1.10
CA GLU A 145 9.15 13.43 -1.61
C GLU A 145 8.54 14.23 -0.47
N GLN A 146 9.31 15.20 0.07
CA GLN A 146 8.88 16.10 1.14
C GLN A 146 9.60 17.45 0.99
N PRO A 147 8.87 18.59 0.85
CA PRO A 147 7.41 18.67 0.79
C PRO A 147 6.84 18.03 -0.49
N ARG A 148 5.56 17.67 -0.43
CA ARG A 148 4.83 17.10 -1.57
C ARG A 148 4.69 18.12 -2.70
N GLY A 149 4.85 17.66 -3.94
CA GLY A 149 4.71 18.52 -5.12
C GLY A 149 3.28 19.03 -5.37
N ASP A 150 2.26 18.35 -4.84
CA ASP A 150 0.84 18.77 -4.89
C ASP A 150 0.45 19.76 -3.78
N LYS A 151 1.40 20.13 -2.91
CA LYS A 151 1.23 21.07 -1.78
C LYS A 151 0.28 20.60 -0.67
N LEU A 152 -0.18 19.35 -0.69
CA LEU A 152 -0.92 18.76 0.41
C LEU A 152 0.01 18.46 1.59
N SER A 153 -0.53 18.46 2.82
CA SER A 153 0.24 18.09 4.01
C SER A 153 0.59 16.61 3.98
N GLY A 154 1.81 16.26 4.42
CA GLY A 154 2.32 14.91 4.43
C GLY A 154 3.55 14.71 3.54
N TYR A 155 3.75 13.49 3.07
CA TYR A 155 4.89 13.10 2.21
C TYR A 155 4.52 11.95 1.29
N ARG A 156 5.38 11.66 0.32
CA ARG A 156 5.33 10.43 -0.45
C ARG A 156 6.62 9.66 -0.28
N ASN A 157 6.52 8.42 0.18
CA ASN A 157 7.67 7.53 0.30
C ASN A 157 7.61 6.44 -0.77
N ILE A 158 8.70 6.29 -1.51
CA ILE A 158 8.86 5.29 -2.57
C ILE A 158 9.95 4.33 -2.12
N ARG A 159 9.59 3.07 -1.89
CA ARG A 159 10.52 2.01 -1.53
C ARG A 159 10.60 0.97 -2.63
N LEU A 160 11.80 0.66 -3.05
CA LEU A 160 12.10 -0.42 -3.98
C LEU A 160 12.93 -1.46 -3.26
N GLU A 161 12.54 -2.72 -3.37
CA GLU A 161 13.29 -3.83 -2.79
C GLU A 161 13.23 -5.09 -3.66
N GLY A 162 14.30 -5.88 -3.59
CA GLY A 162 14.33 -7.19 -4.21
C GLY A 162 13.44 -8.17 -3.45
N VAL A 163 12.59 -8.89 -4.17
CA VAL A 163 11.71 -9.93 -3.63
C VAL A 163 11.87 -11.22 -4.43
N SER A 164 11.65 -12.36 -3.75
CA SER A 164 11.60 -13.65 -4.42
C SER A 164 10.43 -14.45 -3.86
N ASN A 165 9.46 -14.74 -4.71
CA ASN A 165 8.27 -15.50 -4.37
C ASN A 165 7.79 -16.35 -5.55
N ALA A 166 6.65 -17.04 -5.41
CA ALA A 166 6.12 -17.91 -6.45
C ALA A 166 5.73 -17.18 -7.74
N LYS A 167 5.42 -15.88 -7.68
CA LYS A 167 5.03 -15.06 -8.84
C LYS A 167 6.21 -14.34 -9.50
N ALA A 168 7.30 -14.12 -8.74
CA ALA A 168 8.46 -13.37 -9.18
C ALA A 168 9.73 -13.94 -8.54
N LYS A 169 10.48 -14.75 -9.27
CA LYS A 169 11.74 -15.32 -8.79
C LYS A 169 12.85 -14.27 -8.73
N TYR A 170 12.87 -13.36 -9.66
CA TYR A 170 13.79 -12.23 -9.74
C TYR A 170 12.97 -10.93 -9.67
N GLY A 171 12.22 -10.81 -8.58
CA GLY A 171 11.20 -9.80 -8.40
C GLY A 171 11.75 -8.49 -7.85
N VAL A 172 11.11 -7.41 -8.26
CA VAL A 172 11.25 -6.07 -7.67
C VAL A 172 9.89 -5.63 -7.18
N SER A 173 9.80 -5.37 -5.88
CA SER A 173 8.65 -4.72 -5.26
C SER A 173 8.86 -3.21 -5.26
N ILE A 174 7.88 -2.48 -5.75
CA ILE A 174 7.83 -1.02 -5.68
C ILE A 174 6.64 -0.65 -4.81
N SER A 175 6.92 -0.14 -3.61
CA SER A 175 5.92 0.32 -2.66
C SER A 175 5.89 1.84 -2.65
N ILE A 176 4.72 2.43 -2.84
CA ILE A 176 4.51 3.88 -2.80
C ILE A 176 3.50 4.16 -1.70
N ASN A 177 3.95 4.81 -0.63
CA ASN A 177 3.11 5.32 0.43
C ASN A 177 2.79 6.80 0.14
N ASP A 178 1.56 7.05 -0.27
CA ASP A 178 1.01 8.38 -0.46
C ASP A 178 0.37 8.84 0.85
N HIS A 179 1.18 9.46 1.72
CA HIS A 179 0.84 9.82 3.09
C HIS A 179 0.31 11.25 3.18
N PHE A 180 -0.81 11.42 3.88
CA PHE A 180 -1.46 12.69 4.14
C PHE A 180 -1.69 12.88 5.64
N ASP A 181 -1.30 14.04 6.16
CA ASP A 181 -1.69 14.44 7.50
C ASP A 181 -3.14 14.90 7.48
N VAL A 182 -3.91 14.47 8.47
CA VAL A 182 -5.33 14.83 8.61
C VAL A 182 -5.65 15.17 10.07
N THR A 183 -6.73 15.93 10.28
CA THR A 183 -7.13 16.38 11.62
C THR A 183 -8.45 15.79 12.09
N SER A 184 -9.17 15.12 11.20
CA SER A 184 -10.47 14.50 11.50
C SER A 184 -10.81 13.42 10.48
N VAL A 185 -11.79 12.59 10.81
CA VAL A 185 -12.35 11.60 9.86
C VAL A 185 -12.95 12.31 8.63
N SER A 186 -13.61 13.44 8.80
CA SER A 186 -14.18 14.20 7.67
C SER A 186 -13.08 14.66 6.70
N ASP A 187 -11.97 15.16 7.22
CA ASP A 187 -10.81 15.56 6.44
C ASP A 187 -10.20 14.36 5.71
N MET A 188 -10.01 13.26 6.43
CA MET A 188 -9.52 11.99 5.87
C MET A 188 -10.39 11.47 4.72
N LEU A 189 -11.71 11.44 4.88
CA LEU A 189 -12.64 10.99 3.84
C LEU A 189 -12.62 11.91 2.61
N ASN A 190 -12.46 13.23 2.81
CA ASN A 190 -12.28 14.18 1.72
C ASN A 190 -10.98 13.93 0.97
N ILE A 191 -9.87 13.72 1.68
CA ILE A 191 -8.57 13.37 1.06
C ILE A 191 -8.71 12.13 0.18
N ILE A 192 -9.30 11.06 0.69
CA ILE A 192 -9.49 9.83 -0.10
C ILE A 192 -10.35 10.10 -1.33
N SER A 193 -11.49 10.76 -1.17
CA SER A 193 -12.41 11.03 -2.29
C SER A 193 -11.76 11.85 -3.40
N GLN A 194 -10.95 12.84 -3.05
CA GLN A 194 -10.32 13.74 -4.01
C GLN A 194 -9.03 13.17 -4.61
N ASN A 195 -8.31 12.33 -3.87
CA ASN A 195 -6.97 11.91 -4.26
C ASN A 195 -6.87 10.43 -4.65
N TRP A 196 -7.96 9.66 -4.58
CA TRP A 196 -7.95 8.25 -4.93
C TRP A 196 -7.37 7.99 -6.32
N GLN A 197 -7.98 8.57 -7.35
CA GLN A 197 -7.55 8.37 -8.72
C GLN A 197 -6.16 8.96 -8.98
N SER A 198 -5.88 10.16 -8.46
CA SER A 198 -4.59 10.81 -8.65
C SER A 198 -3.43 10.05 -8.00
N SER A 199 -3.68 9.33 -6.90
CA SER A 199 -2.68 8.45 -6.26
C SER A 199 -2.34 7.26 -7.18
N PHE A 200 -3.32 6.64 -7.84
CA PHE A 200 -3.08 5.61 -8.87
C PHE A 200 -2.30 6.14 -10.05
N ASP A 201 -2.73 7.28 -10.60
CA ASP A 201 -2.08 7.89 -11.77
C ASP A 201 -0.64 8.27 -11.46
N LYS A 202 -0.38 8.78 -10.27
CA LYS A 202 0.97 9.11 -9.80
C LYS A 202 1.83 7.85 -9.65
N THR A 203 1.29 6.80 -9.03
CA THR A 203 1.96 5.50 -8.89
C THR A 203 2.33 4.93 -10.26
N LYS A 204 1.39 4.93 -11.21
CA LYS A 204 1.63 4.49 -12.58
C LYS A 204 2.68 5.33 -13.29
N SER A 205 2.64 6.65 -13.12
CA SER A 205 3.61 7.57 -13.72
C SER A 205 5.02 7.32 -13.19
N ILE A 206 5.18 7.14 -11.86
CA ILE A 206 6.47 6.86 -11.23
C ILE A 206 7.04 5.54 -11.74
N THR A 207 6.26 4.46 -11.71
CA THR A 207 6.68 3.13 -12.13
C THR A 207 7.02 3.09 -13.62
N THR A 208 6.17 3.69 -14.48
CA THR A 208 6.41 3.76 -15.91
C THR A 208 7.67 4.56 -16.24
N SER A 209 7.88 5.69 -15.58
CA SER A 209 9.09 6.51 -15.77
C SER A 209 10.36 5.75 -15.39
N LEU A 210 10.33 5.02 -14.27
CA LEU A 210 11.44 4.21 -13.80
C LEU A 210 11.82 3.12 -14.81
N TRP A 211 10.83 2.34 -15.28
CA TRP A 211 11.06 1.28 -16.25
C TRP A 211 11.53 1.80 -17.60
N ASN A 212 10.97 2.90 -18.09
CA ASN A 212 11.42 3.52 -19.33
C ASN A 212 12.87 4.00 -19.24
N GLN A 213 13.31 4.53 -18.11
CA GLN A 213 14.69 4.94 -17.90
C GLN A 213 15.65 3.74 -17.81
N PHE A 214 15.24 2.67 -17.15
CA PHE A 214 16.01 1.44 -17.07
C PHE A 214 16.19 0.81 -18.45
N LEU A 215 15.12 0.63 -19.21
CA LEU A 215 15.14 0.00 -20.54
C LEU A 215 15.93 0.80 -21.58
N LYS A 216 16.02 2.13 -21.44
CA LYS A 216 16.85 2.97 -22.34
C LYS A 216 18.35 2.81 -22.10
N ARG A 217 18.76 2.23 -20.98
CA ARG A 217 20.19 2.05 -20.61
C ARG A 217 20.70 0.63 -20.82
N GLN A 218 19.83 -0.27 -21.29
CA GLN A 218 20.19 -1.61 -21.77
C GLN A 218 20.55 -1.60 -23.25
#